data_0fc3c92317b10d28fa88d47c175d359b
#
_entry.id   0fc3c92317b10d28fa88d47c175d359b
#
_cell.length_a   1.000
_cell.length_b   1.000
_cell.length_c   1.000
_cell.angle_alpha   90.00
_cell.angle_beta   90.00
_cell.angle_gamma   90.00
#
_symmetry.space_group_name_H-M   'P 1'
#
loop_
_entity.id
_entity.type
_entity.pdbx_description
1 polymer ?
#
loop_
_entity_poly.entity_id
_entity_poly.type
_entity_poly.pdbx_seq_one_letter_code
_entity_poly.pdbx_strand_id
1 'polypeptide(L)'
;MPHSSVPAIPAAVSAKSAAFEALGSLDTQAFLARLLGQQTPFGELAVVSSFGAESAVLLHLVATLNSQTRVVFLDTGFHFPETLAYRDELIDRFGLEGAQIIGIDPLSEKRYDEAGTLHQSDPDRCCAVRKVQVLKRALRPYGGWISGQKQFHSTERARLERVEWDDIYTTWKFNPLADWSADRIASYQAEHRLPPHPLVSEGYPSIGCEPCTSRVAGGEELRAGRWRGQDKLECGLHRNPNVIAVSSG
;
A
#
# COMPACT_ATOMS: atom_id res chain seq x y z
N MET A 1 27.37 -19.24 -24.45
CA MET A 1 26.66 -18.02 -24.08
C MET A 1 25.16 -18.31 -24.09
N PRO A 2 24.48 -18.58 -22.98
CA PRO A 2 23.03 -18.74 -22.98
C PRO A 2 22.37 -17.37 -23.01
N HIS A 3 21.54 -17.13 -24.02
CA HIS A 3 20.70 -15.96 -24.12
C HIS A 3 19.68 -15.96 -22.98
N SER A 4 19.79 -14.95 -22.11
CA SER A 4 18.78 -14.64 -21.10
C SER A 4 17.50 -14.21 -21.82
N SER A 5 16.53 -15.12 -21.91
CA SER A 5 15.19 -14.80 -22.41
C SER A 5 14.46 -14.01 -21.34
N VAL A 6 14.29 -12.70 -21.56
CA VAL A 6 13.33 -11.88 -20.83
C VAL A 6 11.95 -12.54 -20.98
N PRO A 7 11.20 -12.80 -19.90
CA PRO A 7 9.88 -13.39 -20.01
C PRO A 7 8.98 -12.48 -20.87
N ALA A 8 8.34 -13.07 -21.87
CA ALA A 8 7.45 -12.35 -22.77
C ALA A 8 6.29 -11.74 -21.97
N ILE A 9 6.13 -10.43 -22.06
CA ILE A 9 4.98 -9.70 -21.51
C ILE A 9 3.70 -10.31 -22.14
N PRO A 10 2.71 -10.75 -21.34
CA PRO A 10 1.49 -11.34 -21.88
C PRO A 10 0.82 -10.43 -22.91
N ALA A 11 0.23 -10.97 -23.98
CA ALA A 11 -0.40 -10.21 -25.07
C ALA A 11 -1.49 -9.23 -24.57
N ALA A 12 -2.16 -9.52 -23.46
CA ALA A 12 -3.07 -8.60 -22.77
C ALA A 12 -2.37 -7.31 -22.27
N VAL A 13 -1.07 -7.32 -22.08
CA VAL A 13 -0.25 -6.18 -21.65
C VAL A 13 0.04 -5.26 -22.82
N SER A 14 0.27 -5.79 -24.01
CA SER A 14 0.55 -4.98 -25.23
C SER A 14 -0.65 -4.13 -25.64
N ALA A 15 -1.88 -4.64 -25.55
CA ALA A 15 -3.10 -3.87 -25.88
C ALA A 15 -3.40 -2.75 -24.86
N LYS A 16 -2.87 -2.85 -23.64
CA LYS A 16 -2.99 -1.83 -22.59
C LYS A 16 -1.89 -0.75 -22.64
N SER A 17 -0.83 -0.95 -23.45
CA SER A 17 0.33 -0.05 -23.52
C SER A 17 -0.05 1.40 -23.85
N ALA A 18 -0.87 1.64 -24.87
CA ALA A 18 -1.32 2.98 -25.22
C ALA A 18 -2.20 3.63 -24.13
N ALA A 19 -3.01 2.82 -23.44
CA ALA A 19 -3.81 3.29 -22.31
C ALA A 19 -2.92 3.68 -21.11
N PHE A 20 -1.81 3.00 -20.91
CA PHE A 20 -0.86 3.31 -19.84
C PHE A 20 -0.04 4.57 -20.11
N GLU A 21 0.41 4.76 -21.33
CA GLU A 21 1.11 5.99 -21.74
C GLU A 21 0.20 7.22 -21.56
N ALA A 22 -1.06 7.11 -21.97
CA ALA A 22 -2.04 8.16 -21.77
C ALA A 22 -2.31 8.45 -20.27
N LEU A 23 -2.31 7.43 -19.41
CA LEU A 23 -2.45 7.62 -17.96
C LEU A 23 -1.23 8.33 -17.35
N GLY A 24 -0.01 8.00 -17.80
CA GLY A 24 1.23 8.55 -17.25
C GLY A 24 1.31 10.08 -17.33
N SER A 25 0.69 10.69 -18.35
CA SER A 25 0.69 12.14 -18.60
C SER A 25 -0.38 12.94 -17.83
N LEU A 26 -1.35 12.25 -17.19
CA LEU A 26 -2.43 12.90 -16.47
C LEU A 26 -1.96 13.45 -15.12
N ASP A 27 -2.56 14.56 -14.66
CA ASP A 27 -2.46 14.95 -13.27
C ASP A 27 -3.10 13.88 -12.34
N THR A 28 -2.86 13.98 -11.06
CA THR A 28 -3.31 12.94 -10.12
C THR A 28 -4.83 12.79 -10.05
N GLN A 29 -5.57 13.89 -10.14
CA GLN A 29 -7.03 13.87 -10.09
C GLN A 29 -7.62 13.26 -11.36
N ALA A 30 -7.14 13.67 -12.54
CA ALA A 30 -7.54 13.08 -13.81
C ALA A 30 -7.15 11.59 -13.92
N PHE A 31 -5.96 11.24 -13.41
CA PHE A 31 -5.50 9.85 -13.32
C PHE A 31 -6.47 8.98 -12.49
N LEU A 32 -6.80 9.43 -11.27
CA LEU A 32 -7.75 8.73 -10.41
C LEU A 32 -9.16 8.69 -11.02
N ALA A 33 -9.64 9.79 -11.59
CA ALA A 33 -10.94 9.83 -12.27
C ALA A 33 -11.02 8.83 -13.42
N ARG A 34 -9.92 8.65 -14.17
CA ARG A 34 -9.85 7.65 -15.24
C ARG A 34 -9.84 6.21 -14.70
N LEU A 35 -9.20 5.98 -13.56
CA LEU A 35 -9.14 4.66 -12.92
C LEU A 35 -10.48 4.26 -12.27
N LEU A 36 -11.14 5.20 -11.60
CA LEU A 36 -12.34 4.94 -10.80
C LEU A 36 -13.65 5.20 -11.57
N GLY A 37 -13.55 5.67 -12.81
CA GLY A 37 -14.70 5.92 -13.67
C GLY A 37 -15.35 4.63 -14.17
N GLN A 38 -16.64 4.70 -14.54
CA GLN A 38 -17.44 3.54 -15.00
C GLN A 38 -16.88 2.85 -16.25
N GLN A 39 -16.10 3.55 -17.08
CA GLN A 39 -15.52 3.02 -18.32
C GLN A 39 -14.01 2.76 -18.19
N THR A 40 -13.54 2.40 -17.00
CA THR A 40 -12.15 2.03 -16.83
C THR A 40 -11.81 0.74 -17.59
N PRO A 41 -10.71 0.70 -18.37
CA PRO A 41 -10.31 -0.51 -19.10
C PRO A 41 -9.73 -1.61 -18.19
N PHE A 42 -9.62 -1.32 -16.89
CA PHE A 42 -8.99 -2.22 -15.92
C PHE A 42 -9.99 -3.03 -15.09
N GLY A 43 -11.29 -2.81 -15.29
CA GLY A 43 -12.33 -3.37 -14.42
C GLY A 43 -12.42 -2.65 -13.07
N GLU A 44 -13.15 -3.21 -12.13
CA GLU A 44 -13.24 -2.65 -10.78
C GLU A 44 -11.87 -2.69 -10.10
N LEU A 45 -11.48 -1.61 -9.44
CA LEU A 45 -10.22 -1.48 -8.73
C LEU A 45 -10.46 -1.34 -7.22
N ALA A 46 -9.55 -1.91 -6.41
CA ALA A 46 -9.53 -1.69 -4.97
C ALA A 46 -8.45 -0.68 -4.58
N VAL A 47 -8.75 0.24 -3.70
CA VAL A 47 -7.74 1.05 -2.99
C VAL A 47 -7.28 0.27 -1.77
N VAL A 48 -5.98 0.05 -1.61
CA VAL A 48 -5.43 -0.61 -0.44
C VAL A 48 -4.75 0.42 0.45
N SER A 49 -5.28 0.60 1.66
CA SER A 49 -4.78 1.59 2.61
C SER A 49 -4.42 0.95 3.95
N SER A 50 -3.29 1.37 4.50
CA SER A 50 -2.88 1.03 5.88
C SER A 50 -3.39 2.03 6.91
N PHE A 51 -4.07 3.09 6.50
CA PHE A 51 -4.48 4.21 7.35
C PHE A 51 -3.31 4.77 8.20
N GLY A 52 -2.10 4.79 7.65
CA GLY A 52 -0.92 5.36 8.28
C GLY A 52 -0.83 6.88 8.09
N ALA A 53 0.33 7.47 8.43
CA ALA A 53 0.56 8.91 8.59
C ALA A 53 0.03 9.81 7.46
N GLU A 54 0.10 9.37 6.20
CA GLU A 54 -0.28 10.19 5.04
C GLU A 54 -1.45 9.59 4.25
N SER A 55 -2.11 8.57 4.80
CA SER A 55 -3.18 7.85 4.10
C SER A 55 -4.38 8.73 3.79
N ALA A 56 -4.65 9.77 4.61
CA ALA A 56 -5.75 10.69 4.41
C ALA A 56 -5.73 11.37 3.03
N VAL A 57 -4.56 11.62 2.45
CA VAL A 57 -4.43 12.29 1.15
C VAL A 57 -5.05 11.45 0.03
N LEU A 58 -4.63 10.19 -0.11
CA LEU A 58 -5.20 9.31 -1.14
C LEU A 58 -6.69 9.05 -0.89
N LEU A 59 -7.06 8.78 0.36
CA LEU A 59 -8.44 8.47 0.72
C LEU A 59 -9.38 9.66 0.45
N HIS A 60 -8.96 10.89 0.74
CA HIS A 60 -9.71 12.09 0.41
C HIS A 60 -9.87 12.27 -1.11
N LEU A 61 -8.77 12.13 -1.88
CA LEU A 61 -8.83 12.20 -3.36
C LEU A 61 -9.81 11.17 -3.94
N VAL A 62 -9.79 9.95 -3.41
CA VAL A 62 -10.69 8.86 -3.84
C VAL A 62 -12.13 9.18 -3.46
N ALA A 63 -12.38 9.61 -2.23
CA ALA A 63 -13.73 9.92 -1.74
C ALA A 63 -14.39 11.06 -2.52
N THR A 64 -13.61 12.10 -2.90
CA THR A 64 -14.14 13.22 -3.71
C THR A 64 -14.55 12.81 -5.11
N LEU A 65 -14.02 11.71 -5.64
CA LEU A 65 -14.37 11.17 -6.96
C LEU A 65 -15.49 10.13 -6.87
N ASN A 66 -15.41 9.22 -5.92
CA ASN A 66 -16.38 8.15 -5.74
C ASN A 66 -16.30 7.53 -4.35
N SER A 67 -17.22 7.89 -3.45
CA SER A 67 -17.31 7.36 -2.08
C SER A 67 -17.59 5.85 -2.00
N GLN A 68 -18.14 5.26 -3.07
CA GLN A 68 -18.41 3.81 -3.18
C GLN A 68 -17.17 2.99 -3.55
N THR A 69 -16.03 3.65 -3.84
CA THR A 69 -14.79 2.95 -4.17
C THR A 69 -14.42 1.97 -3.06
N ARG A 70 -14.06 0.75 -3.46
CA ARG A 70 -13.63 -0.29 -2.52
C ARG A 70 -12.29 0.10 -1.88
N VAL A 71 -12.31 0.40 -0.60
CA VAL A 71 -11.11 0.69 0.21
C VAL A 71 -10.84 -0.50 1.12
N VAL A 72 -9.77 -1.23 0.87
CA VAL A 72 -9.38 -2.42 1.64
C VAL A 72 -8.37 -2.03 2.71
N PHE A 73 -8.73 -2.28 3.97
CA PHE A 73 -7.83 -2.26 5.10
C PHE A 73 -7.49 -3.70 5.51
N LEU A 74 -6.20 -4.02 5.60
CA LEU A 74 -5.75 -5.34 6.06
C LEU A 74 -5.57 -5.31 7.58
N ASP A 75 -6.53 -5.87 8.29
CA ASP A 75 -6.40 -6.01 9.74
C ASP A 75 -5.46 -7.17 10.08
N THR A 76 -4.28 -6.83 10.58
CA THR A 76 -3.26 -7.80 10.95
C THR A 76 -3.42 -8.33 12.38
N GLY A 77 -4.33 -7.74 13.17
CA GLY A 77 -4.43 -7.99 14.62
C GLY A 77 -3.32 -7.31 15.45
N PHE A 78 -2.42 -6.55 14.80
CA PHE A 78 -1.27 -5.90 15.43
C PHE A 78 -1.19 -4.40 15.14
N HIS A 79 -2.30 -3.76 14.86
CA HIS A 79 -2.32 -2.31 14.68
C HIS A 79 -2.33 -1.58 16.02
N PHE A 80 -1.76 -0.38 16.04
CA PHE A 80 -1.95 0.54 17.17
C PHE A 80 -3.44 0.86 17.32
N PRO A 81 -3.95 0.99 18.56
CA PRO A 81 -5.33 1.46 18.79
C PRO A 81 -5.62 2.79 18.10
N GLU A 82 -4.64 3.70 18.07
CA GLU A 82 -4.72 5.01 17.40
C GLU A 82 -4.90 4.86 15.88
N THR A 83 -4.28 3.83 15.25
CA THR A 83 -4.47 3.55 13.83
C THR A 83 -5.89 3.05 13.55
N LEU A 84 -6.44 2.21 14.42
CA LEU A 84 -7.81 1.72 14.29
C LEU A 84 -8.83 2.85 14.47
N ALA A 85 -8.64 3.70 15.48
CA ALA A 85 -9.50 4.87 15.70
C ALA A 85 -9.40 5.86 14.52
N TYR A 86 -8.20 6.14 14.03
CA TYR A 86 -7.98 7.01 12.89
C TYR A 86 -8.58 6.45 11.59
N ARG A 87 -8.53 5.13 11.38
CA ARG A 87 -9.23 4.47 10.27
C ARG A 87 -10.72 4.77 10.33
N ASP A 88 -11.35 4.58 11.48
CA ASP A 88 -12.78 4.77 11.65
C ASP A 88 -13.16 6.24 11.47
N GLU A 89 -12.37 7.17 12.01
CA GLU A 89 -12.51 8.61 11.76
C GLU A 89 -12.46 8.96 10.27
N LEU A 90 -11.49 8.42 9.51
CA LEU A 90 -11.37 8.73 8.09
C LEU A 90 -12.51 8.11 7.26
N ILE A 91 -12.96 6.91 7.63
CA ILE A 91 -14.11 6.27 6.98
C ILE A 91 -15.35 7.16 7.14
N ASP A 92 -15.66 7.58 8.36
CA ASP A 92 -16.81 8.42 8.65
C ASP A 92 -16.68 9.80 8.01
N ARG A 93 -15.54 10.47 8.19
CA ARG A 93 -15.31 11.85 7.74
C ARG A 93 -15.34 11.98 6.22
N PHE A 94 -14.83 10.99 5.49
CA PHE A 94 -14.81 11.03 4.03
C PHE A 94 -15.98 10.26 3.40
N GLY A 95 -16.84 9.64 4.19
CA GLY A 95 -17.97 8.86 3.71
C GLY A 95 -17.52 7.68 2.84
N LEU A 96 -16.50 6.92 3.26
CA LEU A 96 -15.95 5.79 2.50
C LEU A 96 -16.87 4.57 2.61
N GLU A 97 -18.01 4.60 1.93
CA GLU A 97 -19.06 3.57 2.01
C GLU A 97 -18.59 2.20 1.46
N GLY A 98 -17.57 2.20 0.60
CA GLY A 98 -16.94 0.99 0.07
C GLY A 98 -15.85 0.39 0.94
N ALA A 99 -15.63 0.89 2.18
CA ALA A 99 -14.56 0.40 3.04
C ALA A 99 -14.79 -1.05 3.48
N GLN A 100 -13.71 -1.85 3.43
CA GLN A 100 -13.70 -3.26 3.81
C GLN A 100 -12.52 -3.53 4.75
N ILE A 101 -12.79 -4.15 5.88
CA ILE A 101 -11.79 -4.59 6.85
C ILE A 101 -11.61 -6.10 6.66
N ILE A 102 -10.41 -6.53 6.26
CA ILE A 102 -10.13 -7.92 5.93
C ILE A 102 -8.94 -8.40 6.77
N GLY A 103 -9.19 -9.37 7.64
CA GLY A 103 -8.17 -9.99 8.48
C GLY A 103 -7.67 -11.34 7.94
N ILE A 104 -6.73 -11.92 8.66
CA ILE A 104 -6.33 -13.31 8.50
C ILE A 104 -7.53 -14.22 8.81
N ASP A 105 -7.69 -15.29 8.05
CA ASP A 105 -8.72 -16.26 8.40
C ASP A 105 -8.29 -17.10 9.62
N PRO A 106 -9.25 -17.52 10.50
CA PRO A 106 -8.93 -18.21 11.75
C PRO A 106 -8.18 -19.53 11.57
N LEU A 107 -8.40 -20.24 10.47
CA LEU A 107 -7.68 -21.51 10.22
C LEU A 107 -6.23 -21.26 9.85
N SER A 108 -5.97 -20.22 9.05
CA SER A 108 -4.61 -19.80 8.72
C SER A 108 -3.87 -19.27 9.96
N GLU A 109 -4.56 -18.49 10.80
CA GLU A 109 -3.99 -17.99 12.06
C GLU A 109 -3.61 -19.15 12.99
N LYS A 110 -4.53 -20.07 13.24
CA LYS A 110 -4.27 -21.27 14.04
C LYS A 110 -3.12 -22.11 13.48
N ARG A 111 -3.03 -22.24 12.16
CA ARG A 111 -2.01 -23.09 11.52
C ARG A 111 -0.62 -22.48 11.53
N TYR A 112 -0.52 -21.15 11.38
CA TYR A 112 0.76 -20.50 11.08
C TYR A 112 1.25 -19.57 12.20
N ASP A 113 0.37 -19.10 13.09
CA ASP A 113 0.69 -18.13 14.13
C ASP A 113 -0.30 -18.21 15.32
N GLU A 114 -0.57 -19.45 15.79
CA GLU A 114 -1.54 -19.70 16.87
C GLU A 114 -1.20 -18.93 18.15
N ALA A 115 0.09 -18.79 18.46
CA ALA A 115 0.56 -18.04 19.63
C ALA A 115 0.62 -16.51 19.41
N GLY A 116 0.41 -16.01 18.17
CA GLY A 116 0.52 -14.60 17.85
C GLY A 116 1.94 -14.02 17.95
N THR A 117 2.97 -14.86 17.94
CA THR A 117 4.38 -14.47 18.19
C THR A 117 5.26 -14.50 16.95
N LEU A 118 4.70 -14.83 15.79
CA LEU A 118 5.45 -14.95 14.54
C LEU A 118 6.15 -13.63 14.14
N HIS A 119 5.59 -12.49 14.52
CA HIS A 119 6.19 -11.18 14.29
C HIS A 119 7.56 -11.00 15.00
N GLN A 120 7.84 -11.75 16.07
CA GLN A 120 9.10 -11.74 16.81
C GLN A 120 10.12 -12.71 16.21
N SER A 121 9.68 -13.92 15.86
CA SER A 121 10.55 -15.01 15.42
C SER A 121 10.86 -14.96 13.90
N ASP A 122 9.89 -14.56 13.08
CA ASP A 122 9.99 -14.48 11.63
C ASP A 122 9.07 -13.38 11.08
N PRO A 123 9.51 -12.11 11.11
CA PRO A 123 8.71 -10.97 10.63
C PRO A 123 8.31 -11.05 9.15
N ASP A 124 9.08 -11.74 8.31
CA ASP A 124 8.77 -11.92 6.91
C ASP A 124 7.62 -12.91 6.73
N ARG A 125 7.66 -14.02 7.43
CA ARG A 125 6.57 -14.99 7.44
C ARG A 125 5.31 -14.41 8.08
N CYS A 126 5.42 -13.62 9.13
CA CYS A 126 4.29 -12.89 9.71
C CYS A 126 3.62 -11.99 8.65
N CYS A 127 4.40 -11.19 7.91
CA CYS A 127 3.87 -10.38 6.81
C CYS A 127 3.27 -11.23 5.69
N ALA A 128 3.90 -12.36 5.33
CA ALA A 128 3.38 -13.25 4.30
C ALA A 128 1.99 -13.79 4.66
N VAL A 129 1.80 -14.22 5.89
CA VAL A 129 0.53 -14.82 6.36
C VAL A 129 -0.53 -13.75 6.61
N ARG A 130 -0.21 -12.69 7.35
CA ARG A 130 -1.19 -11.69 7.82
C ARG A 130 -1.46 -10.56 6.82
N LYS A 131 -0.63 -10.41 5.78
CA LYS A 131 -0.78 -9.34 4.78
C LYS A 131 -0.82 -9.89 3.36
N VAL A 132 0.23 -10.56 2.89
CA VAL A 132 0.34 -10.95 1.48
C VAL A 132 -0.76 -11.93 1.08
N GLN A 133 -0.96 -13.00 1.85
CA GLN A 133 -2.02 -13.98 1.57
C GLN A 133 -3.42 -13.37 1.69
N VAL A 134 -3.61 -12.48 2.67
CA VAL A 134 -4.88 -11.77 2.87
C VAL A 134 -5.18 -10.87 1.68
N LEU A 135 -4.20 -10.05 1.26
CA LEU A 135 -4.36 -9.16 0.10
C LEU A 135 -4.56 -9.96 -1.19
N LYS A 136 -3.81 -11.05 -1.40
CA LYS A 136 -3.98 -11.90 -2.57
C LYS A 136 -5.41 -12.46 -2.69
N ARG A 137 -6.02 -12.80 -1.57
CA ARG A 137 -7.42 -13.23 -1.51
C ARG A 137 -8.37 -12.05 -1.78
N ALA A 138 -8.12 -10.91 -1.17
CA ALA A 138 -8.94 -9.71 -1.30
C ALA A 138 -8.96 -9.16 -2.73
N LEU A 139 -7.84 -9.24 -3.45
CA LEU A 139 -7.72 -8.69 -4.81
C LEU A 139 -8.31 -9.57 -5.91
N ARG A 140 -8.72 -10.81 -5.63
CA ARG A 140 -9.27 -11.73 -6.65
C ARG A 140 -10.39 -11.16 -7.53
N PRO A 141 -11.37 -10.40 -6.99
CA PRO A 141 -12.45 -9.86 -7.81
C PRO A 141 -12.07 -8.62 -8.61
N TYR A 142 -10.89 -8.02 -8.36
CA TYR A 142 -10.50 -6.74 -8.92
C TYR A 142 -9.51 -6.90 -10.08
N GLY A 143 -9.61 -6.01 -11.07
CA GLY A 143 -8.68 -5.96 -12.20
C GLY A 143 -7.35 -5.27 -11.89
N GLY A 144 -7.20 -4.71 -10.69
CA GLY A 144 -6.00 -4.08 -10.17
C GLY A 144 -6.22 -3.41 -8.82
N TRP A 145 -5.19 -2.76 -8.31
CA TRP A 145 -5.27 -2.06 -7.03
C TRP A 145 -4.50 -0.74 -7.03
N ILE A 146 -4.95 0.17 -6.19
CA ILE A 146 -4.38 1.51 -6.02
C ILE A 146 -3.69 1.58 -4.68
N SER A 147 -2.45 2.07 -4.66
CA SER A 147 -1.64 2.26 -3.46
C SER A 147 -1.27 3.72 -3.23
N GLY A 148 -1.06 4.08 -1.97
CA GLY A 148 -0.57 5.42 -1.57
C GLY A 148 0.95 5.51 -1.48
N GLN A 149 1.71 4.64 -2.15
CA GLN A 149 3.17 4.69 -2.14
C GLN A 149 3.71 5.94 -2.84
N LYS A 150 4.87 6.41 -2.39
CA LYS A 150 5.58 7.58 -2.90
C LYS A 150 7.06 7.30 -3.00
N GLN A 151 7.73 7.88 -3.99
CA GLN A 151 9.15 7.68 -4.27
C GLN A 151 10.03 8.17 -3.11
N PHE A 152 9.69 9.29 -2.48
CA PHE A 152 10.52 9.93 -1.44
C PHE A 152 10.58 9.14 -0.11
N HIS A 153 9.76 8.10 0.05
CA HIS A 153 9.71 7.36 1.32
C HIS A 153 10.93 6.48 1.58
N SER A 154 11.59 5.99 0.54
CA SER A 154 12.82 5.20 0.67
C SER A 154 13.53 5.06 -0.68
N THR A 155 14.82 4.66 -0.64
CA THR A 155 15.62 4.37 -1.83
C THR A 155 15.05 3.25 -2.69
N GLU A 156 14.45 2.23 -2.07
CA GLU A 156 13.79 1.12 -2.78
C GLU A 156 12.60 1.60 -3.61
N ARG A 157 11.95 2.69 -3.16
CA ARG A 157 10.80 3.29 -3.84
C ARG A 157 11.16 4.38 -4.83
N ALA A 158 12.43 4.79 -4.93
CA ALA A 158 12.87 5.87 -5.82
C ALA A 158 12.53 5.62 -7.30
N ARG A 159 12.34 4.34 -7.68
CA ARG A 159 11.94 3.92 -9.04
C ARG A 159 10.48 3.51 -9.16
N LEU A 160 9.66 3.83 -8.18
CA LEU A 160 8.23 3.52 -8.18
C LEU A 160 7.56 4.21 -9.37
N GLU A 161 6.87 3.46 -10.21
CA GLU A 161 6.12 3.99 -11.32
C GLU A 161 4.65 4.22 -10.95
N ARG A 162 3.98 5.14 -11.65
CA ARG A 162 2.55 5.41 -11.44
C ARG A 162 1.68 4.22 -11.84
N VAL A 163 2.15 3.42 -12.81
CA VAL A 163 1.48 2.20 -13.28
C VAL A 163 2.54 1.11 -13.37
N GLU A 164 2.34 0.01 -12.66
CA GLU A 164 3.26 -1.14 -12.69
C GLU A 164 2.49 -2.47 -12.66
N TRP A 165 3.11 -3.50 -13.22
CA TRP A 165 2.62 -4.86 -13.03
C TRP A 165 3.12 -5.41 -11.71
N ASP A 166 2.20 -5.94 -10.90
CA ASP A 166 2.54 -6.55 -9.62
C ASP A 166 2.61 -8.07 -9.77
N ASP A 167 3.83 -8.61 -9.77
CA ASP A 167 4.08 -10.04 -9.92
C ASP A 167 3.59 -10.86 -8.72
N ILE A 168 3.54 -10.26 -7.52
CA ILE A 168 3.07 -10.95 -6.30
C ILE A 168 1.59 -11.28 -6.42
N TYR A 169 0.81 -10.31 -6.90
CA TYR A 169 -0.64 -10.45 -7.01
C TYR A 169 -1.10 -10.77 -8.43
N THR A 170 -0.17 -10.77 -9.39
CA THR A 170 -0.44 -11.04 -10.83
C THR A 170 -1.53 -10.11 -11.36
N THR A 171 -1.41 -8.82 -11.05
CA THR A 171 -2.40 -7.78 -11.41
C THR A 171 -1.74 -6.42 -11.56
N TRP A 172 -2.52 -5.43 -12.03
CA TRP A 172 -2.03 -4.06 -12.15
C TRP A 172 -2.04 -3.34 -10.81
N LYS A 173 -0.99 -2.57 -10.58
CA LYS A 173 -0.86 -1.68 -9.42
C LYS A 173 -0.71 -0.26 -9.90
N PHE A 174 -1.46 0.63 -9.29
CA PHE A 174 -1.50 2.06 -9.60
C PHE A 174 -1.06 2.87 -8.39
N ASN A 175 -0.11 3.77 -8.60
CA ASN A 175 0.49 4.60 -7.54
C ASN A 175 0.27 6.09 -7.90
N PRO A 176 -0.94 6.64 -7.70
CA PRO A 176 -1.29 8.00 -8.13
C PRO A 176 -0.46 9.10 -7.45
N LEU A 177 0.15 8.81 -6.32
CA LEU A 177 0.97 9.73 -5.54
C LEU A 177 2.48 9.44 -5.68
N ALA A 178 2.90 8.59 -6.63
CA ALA A 178 4.30 8.15 -6.75
C ALA A 178 5.29 9.32 -6.81
N ASP A 179 4.98 10.33 -7.60
CA ASP A 179 5.78 11.53 -7.88
C ASP A 179 5.51 12.72 -6.94
N TRP A 180 4.64 12.57 -5.95
CA TRP A 180 4.39 13.63 -4.99
C TRP A 180 5.54 13.78 -4.01
N SER A 181 5.99 15.02 -3.79
CA SER A 181 6.96 15.35 -2.74
C SER A 181 6.31 15.41 -1.36
N ALA A 182 7.13 15.37 -0.31
CA ALA A 182 6.68 15.55 1.05
C ALA A 182 5.96 16.91 1.24
N ASP A 183 6.49 17.98 0.62
CA ASP A 183 5.88 19.32 0.69
C ASP A 183 4.51 19.35 0.01
N ARG A 184 4.35 18.65 -1.11
CA ARG A 184 3.04 18.55 -1.79
C ARG A 184 2.02 17.80 -0.94
N ILE A 185 2.43 16.72 -0.27
CA ILE A 185 1.58 16.00 0.68
C ILE A 185 1.16 16.91 1.83
N ALA A 186 2.11 17.61 2.46
CA ALA A 186 1.83 18.50 3.58
C ALA A 186 0.91 19.68 3.17
N SER A 187 1.18 20.29 1.99
CA SER A 187 0.35 21.36 1.46
C SER A 187 -1.09 20.90 1.20
N TYR A 188 -1.28 19.73 0.60
CA TYR A 188 -2.60 19.16 0.35
C TYR A 188 -3.34 18.87 1.66
N GLN A 189 -2.65 18.29 2.66
CA GLN A 189 -3.24 18.04 3.98
C GLN A 189 -3.70 19.35 4.65
N ALA A 190 -2.89 20.41 4.58
CA ALA A 190 -3.22 21.71 5.16
C ALA A 190 -4.40 22.39 4.42
N GLU A 191 -4.36 22.41 3.08
CA GLU A 191 -5.40 23.01 2.24
C GLU A 191 -6.79 22.41 2.51
N HIS A 192 -6.82 21.07 2.57
CA HIS A 192 -8.06 20.32 2.79
C HIS A 192 -8.39 20.05 4.26
N ARG A 193 -7.57 20.56 5.20
CA ARG A 193 -7.73 20.38 6.65
C ARG A 193 -7.91 18.89 7.01
N LEU A 194 -7.09 18.05 6.40
CA LEU A 194 -7.15 16.60 6.66
C LEU A 194 -6.61 16.31 8.07
N PRO A 195 -7.25 15.41 8.83
CA PRO A 195 -6.76 15.07 10.15
C PRO A 195 -5.40 14.37 10.05
N PRO A 196 -4.41 14.75 10.85
CA PRO A 196 -3.17 14.01 10.96
C PRO A 196 -3.38 12.71 11.75
N HIS A 197 -2.61 11.68 11.44
CA HIS A 197 -2.60 10.48 12.30
C HIS A 197 -2.03 10.85 13.69
N PRO A 198 -2.69 10.46 14.80
CA PRO A 198 -2.30 10.87 16.16
C PRO A 198 -0.83 10.59 16.49
N LEU A 199 -0.33 9.41 16.14
CA LEU A 199 1.05 8.99 16.43
C LEU A 199 2.13 9.83 15.72
N VAL A 200 1.80 10.62 14.69
CA VAL A 200 2.78 11.49 14.03
C VAL A 200 3.34 12.52 15.02
N SER A 201 2.47 13.13 15.83
CA SER A 201 2.89 14.09 16.88
C SER A 201 3.70 13.43 18.00
N GLU A 202 3.65 12.09 18.10
CA GLU A 202 4.38 11.31 19.09
C GLU A 202 5.72 10.76 18.56
N GLY A 203 6.14 11.16 17.36
CA GLY A 203 7.42 10.77 16.78
C GLY A 203 7.37 9.50 15.92
N TYR A 204 6.21 9.15 15.36
CA TYR A 204 6.04 8.03 14.43
C TYR A 204 5.72 8.53 13.00
N PRO A 205 6.70 8.99 12.22
CA PRO A 205 6.46 9.51 10.87
C PRO A 205 6.07 8.44 9.85
N SER A 206 6.38 7.17 10.14
CA SER A 206 5.99 6.00 9.32
C SER A 206 5.38 4.93 10.20
N ILE A 207 4.09 4.64 10.00
CA ILE A 207 3.28 3.79 10.87
C ILE A 207 2.93 2.48 10.16
N GLY A 208 3.04 1.37 10.89
CA GLY A 208 2.60 0.03 10.46
C GLY A 208 2.07 -0.76 11.65
N CYS A 209 2.34 -2.08 11.69
CA CYS A 209 2.03 -2.87 12.88
C CYS A 209 2.83 -2.37 14.08
N GLU A 210 2.20 -2.30 15.24
CA GLU A 210 2.80 -1.85 16.50
C GLU A 210 4.14 -2.55 16.81
N PRO A 211 4.24 -3.90 16.80
CA PRO A 211 5.50 -4.58 17.10
C PRO A 211 6.61 -4.35 16.07
N CYS A 212 6.28 -3.77 14.91
CA CYS A 212 7.22 -3.48 13.83
C CYS A 212 7.48 -1.98 13.65
N THR A 213 7.08 -1.14 14.61
CA THR A 213 7.16 0.32 14.49
C THR A 213 7.64 0.93 15.80
N SER A 214 8.68 1.74 15.75
CA SER A 214 9.21 2.51 16.88
C SER A 214 9.31 3.99 16.54
N ARG A 215 9.46 4.84 17.54
CA ARG A 215 9.69 6.28 17.39
C ARG A 215 11.00 6.54 16.65
N VAL A 216 11.02 7.62 15.91
CA VAL A 216 12.17 8.10 15.15
C VAL A 216 12.77 9.29 15.89
N ALA A 217 14.08 9.30 16.10
CA ALA A 217 14.78 10.42 16.70
C ALA A 217 14.98 11.55 15.69
N GLY A 218 15.21 12.77 16.19
CA GLY A 218 15.49 13.91 15.31
C GLY A 218 16.72 13.66 14.44
N GLY A 219 16.57 13.88 13.13
CA GLY A 219 17.65 13.67 12.14
C GLY A 219 17.74 12.26 11.55
N GLU A 220 16.97 11.30 12.04
CA GLU A 220 16.85 9.99 11.38
C GLU A 220 15.91 10.05 10.17
N GLU A 221 16.05 9.08 9.25
CA GLU A 221 15.15 8.93 8.11
C GLU A 221 13.71 8.61 8.56
N LEU A 222 12.70 9.03 7.77
CA LEU A 222 11.28 8.86 8.09
C LEU A 222 10.89 7.41 8.41
N ARG A 223 11.59 6.44 7.84
CA ARG A 223 11.30 5.01 8.02
C ARG A 223 12.26 4.30 8.98
N ALA A 224 13.19 5.02 9.62
CA ALA A 224 14.16 4.44 10.57
C ALA A 224 13.50 3.71 11.75
N GLY A 225 12.29 4.07 12.10
CA GLY A 225 11.48 3.38 13.12
C GLY A 225 10.86 2.06 12.68
N ARG A 226 10.92 1.71 11.36
CA ARG A 226 10.33 0.47 10.85
C ARG A 226 11.32 -0.67 10.96
N TRP A 227 10.89 -1.78 11.58
CA TRP A 227 11.71 -2.99 11.80
C TRP A 227 13.09 -2.68 12.40
N ARG A 228 13.17 -1.71 13.31
CA ARG A 228 14.43 -1.30 13.94
C ARG A 228 15.15 -2.51 14.56
N GLY A 229 16.43 -2.68 14.22
CA GLY A 229 17.24 -3.81 14.65
C GLY A 229 17.00 -5.12 13.88
N GLN A 230 16.25 -5.07 12.78
CA GLN A 230 16.03 -6.20 11.89
C GLN A 230 16.57 -5.90 10.48
N ASP A 231 17.00 -6.94 9.78
CA ASP A 231 17.41 -6.83 8.37
C ASP A 231 16.19 -6.84 7.44
N LYS A 232 15.36 -5.79 7.56
CA LYS A 232 14.11 -5.64 6.80
C LYS A 232 13.84 -4.17 6.51
N LEU A 233 13.70 -3.83 5.23
CA LEU A 233 13.51 -2.44 4.76
C LEU A 233 12.07 -2.18 4.28
N GLU A 234 11.34 -3.24 3.84
CA GLU A 234 10.00 -3.07 3.28
C GLU A 234 9.02 -4.15 3.75
N CYS A 235 7.75 -3.79 3.78
CA CYS A 235 6.66 -4.70 4.04
C CYS A 235 6.51 -5.70 2.88
N GLY A 236 6.21 -6.96 3.20
CA GLY A 236 6.00 -8.02 2.20
C GLY A 236 4.95 -7.71 1.13
N LEU A 237 4.02 -6.77 1.38
CA LEU A 237 3.04 -6.32 0.37
C LEU A 237 3.67 -5.69 -0.89
N HIS A 238 4.90 -5.17 -0.77
CA HIS A 238 5.54 -4.36 -1.80
C HIS A 238 6.94 -4.87 -2.19
N ARG A 239 7.33 -6.05 -1.69
CA ARG A 239 8.62 -6.65 -2.05
C ARG A 239 8.57 -7.18 -3.48
N ASN A 240 9.56 -6.80 -4.28
CA ASN A 240 9.81 -7.47 -5.55
C ASN A 240 10.31 -8.90 -5.27
N PRO A 241 9.64 -9.97 -5.75
CA PRO A 241 10.06 -11.35 -5.52
C PRO A 241 11.48 -11.65 -6.04
N ASN A 242 11.97 -10.87 -6.99
CA ASN A 242 13.35 -11.01 -7.53
C ASN A 242 14.44 -10.56 -6.54
N VAL A 243 14.11 -9.90 -5.42
CA VAL A 243 15.06 -9.52 -4.37
C VAL A 243 15.22 -10.62 -3.31
N ILE A 244 14.29 -11.57 -3.23
CA ILE A 244 14.32 -12.68 -2.25
C ILE A 244 15.32 -13.78 -2.63
N ALA A 245 15.79 -13.82 -3.88
CA ALA A 245 16.64 -14.91 -4.41
C ALA A 245 18.13 -14.83 -4.02
N VAL A 246 18.57 -13.86 -3.21
CA VAL A 246 20.02 -13.65 -2.93
C VAL A 246 20.43 -14.06 -1.50
N SER A 247 19.53 -14.53 -0.67
CA SER A 247 19.83 -14.92 0.73
C SER A 247 19.60 -16.41 1.03
N SER A 248 19.77 -17.29 0.05
CA SER A 248 19.84 -18.76 0.25
C SER A 248 21.26 -19.21 -0.05
N GLY A 249 22.17 -18.97 0.88
CA GLY A 249 23.52 -19.48 0.89
C GLY A 249 23.90 -19.87 2.30
#